data_0a85e7ab6c7a72c4b6a7bfd5fae36e0d
#
_entry.id   0a85e7ab6c7a72c4b6a7bfd5fae36e0d
#
_cell.length_a   1.000
_cell.length_b   1.000
_cell.length_c   1.000
_cell.angle_alpha   90.00
_cell.angle_beta   90.00
_cell.angle_gamma   90.00
#
_symmetry.space_group_name_H-M   'P 1'
#
loop_
_entity.id
_entity.type
_entity.pdbx_description
1 polymer ?
#
loop_
_entity_poly.entity_id
_entity_poly.type
_entity_poly.pdbx_seq_one_letter_code
_entity_poly.pdbx_strand_id
1 'polypeptide(L)'
;MPRATADMKTFTPDSSIVSDVIPSMNYGDRNKGRLADMILLHYTGMPDVEGAIAQLCTPGTDVSAHYIVLEDGRIVQCVPEAKRAWHAGVSFWAGEEDINSCSIGIEIINRGHDWGYPDFPLRQIAALIALCRGIMLRRKVPSHRVLAHS
;
A
#
# COMPACT_ATOMS: atom_id res chain seq x y z
N MET A 1 -20.43 0.79 26.43
CA MET A 1 -20.82 0.11 25.19
C MET A 1 -19.59 0.00 24.29
N PRO A 2 -19.15 -1.20 23.98
CA PRO A 2 -18.20 -1.27 22.91
C PRO A 2 -18.87 -0.59 21.74
N ARG A 3 -18.25 0.43 21.19
CA ARG A 3 -18.58 0.87 19.85
C ARG A 3 -18.64 -0.41 19.02
N ALA A 4 -19.79 -0.68 18.43
CA ALA A 4 -19.82 -1.56 17.32
C ALA A 4 -18.54 -1.23 16.56
N THR A 5 -17.61 -2.16 16.51
CA THR A 5 -16.47 -2.06 15.63
C THR A 5 -17.04 -1.50 14.34
N ALA A 6 -16.73 -0.23 14.08
CA ALA A 6 -17.18 0.41 12.86
C ALA A 6 -16.92 -0.64 11.81
N ASP A 7 -18.00 -1.15 11.24
CA ASP A 7 -17.94 -2.28 10.36
C ASP A 7 -16.82 -2.03 9.37
N MET A 8 -15.73 -2.78 9.50
CA MET A 8 -14.69 -2.83 8.49
C MET A 8 -15.35 -3.40 7.26
N LYS A 9 -16.13 -2.52 6.60
CA LYS A 9 -16.83 -2.90 5.39
C LYS A 9 -15.80 -3.30 4.38
N THR A 10 -15.83 -4.56 4.01
CA THR A 10 -15.13 -4.98 2.82
C THR A 10 -15.54 -4.07 1.67
N PHE A 11 -14.64 -3.88 0.74
CA PHE A 11 -14.88 -3.09 -0.45
C PHE A 11 -14.53 -3.91 -1.68
N THR A 12 -15.02 -3.48 -2.84
CA THR A 12 -14.66 -4.11 -4.10
C THR A 12 -13.22 -3.73 -4.46
N PRO A 13 -12.35 -4.71 -4.74
CA PRO A 13 -10.97 -4.40 -5.13
C PRO A 13 -10.91 -3.52 -6.38
N ASP A 14 -9.92 -2.64 -6.43
CA ASP A 14 -9.67 -1.81 -7.61
C ASP A 14 -9.03 -2.57 -8.77
N SER A 15 -8.48 -3.75 -8.51
CA SER A 15 -7.78 -4.56 -9.49
C SER A 15 -8.31 -5.99 -9.48
N SER A 16 -8.49 -6.58 -10.67
CA SER A 16 -8.91 -7.97 -10.82
C SER A 16 -7.87 -8.99 -10.35
N ILE A 17 -6.62 -8.56 -10.17
CA ILE A 17 -5.54 -9.44 -9.71
C ILE A 17 -5.38 -9.47 -8.19
N VAL A 18 -6.21 -8.73 -7.47
CA VAL A 18 -6.23 -8.79 -6.00
C VAL A 18 -6.77 -10.15 -5.56
N SER A 19 -5.99 -10.82 -4.69
CA SER A 19 -6.33 -12.15 -4.19
C SER A 19 -7.28 -12.08 -3.00
N ASP A 20 -7.15 -11.03 -2.17
CA ASP A 20 -7.92 -10.88 -0.94
C ASP A 20 -8.02 -9.41 -0.54
N VAL A 21 -9.08 -9.07 0.17
CA VAL A 21 -9.28 -7.74 0.76
C VAL A 21 -9.25 -7.87 2.27
N ILE A 22 -8.29 -7.20 2.90
CA ILE A 22 -8.18 -7.11 4.35
C ILE A 22 -8.23 -5.63 4.72
N PRO A 23 -9.42 -5.08 5.01
CA PRO A 23 -9.56 -3.64 5.19
C PRO A 23 -8.75 -3.09 6.36
N SER A 24 -8.04 -2.00 6.13
CA SER A 24 -7.42 -1.20 7.18
C SER A 24 -8.39 -0.12 7.65
N MET A 25 -8.34 0.20 8.93
CA MET A 25 -9.07 1.36 9.50
C MET A 25 -8.26 2.65 9.41
N ASN A 26 -6.97 2.56 9.06
CA ASN A 26 -6.04 3.69 9.09
C ASN A 26 -5.99 4.38 7.73
N TYR A 27 -7.02 5.13 7.42
CA TYR A 27 -7.08 5.91 6.18
C TYR A 27 -7.97 7.14 6.34
N GLY A 28 -7.88 8.04 5.40
CA GLY A 28 -8.75 9.22 5.33
C GLY A 28 -9.05 9.60 3.88
N ASP A 29 -9.55 10.79 3.71
CA ASP A 29 -9.76 11.35 2.38
C ASP A 29 -8.50 12.05 1.89
N ARG A 30 -8.29 12.03 0.58
CA ARG A 30 -7.19 12.78 -0.04
C ARG A 30 -7.44 14.28 0.12
N ASN A 31 -6.43 15.01 0.54
CA ASN A 31 -6.56 16.44 0.80
C ASN A 31 -6.99 17.20 -0.45
N LYS A 32 -7.97 18.08 -0.31
CA LYS A 32 -8.48 18.97 -1.38
C LYS A 32 -8.90 18.23 -2.64
N GLY A 33 -9.39 16.99 -2.51
CA GLY A 33 -9.78 16.17 -3.66
C GLY A 33 -8.63 15.76 -4.56
N ARG A 34 -7.40 15.75 -4.07
CA ARG A 34 -6.21 15.38 -4.83
C ARG A 34 -6.35 13.94 -5.35
N LEU A 35 -6.11 13.74 -6.64
CA LEU A 35 -6.09 12.41 -7.24
C LEU A 35 -4.69 11.80 -7.13
N ALA A 36 -4.64 10.48 -6.98
CA ALA A 36 -3.36 9.77 -6.98
C ALA A 36 -2.77 9.76 -8.39
N ASP A 37 -1.51 10.17 -8.49
CA ASP A 37 -0.73 10.12 -9.73
C ASP A 37 0.70 9.63 -9.50
N MET A 38 0.94 8.98 -8.37
CA MET A 38 2.24 8.44 -7.97
C MET A 38 2.04 7.05 -7.38
N ILE A 39 3.00 6.17 -7.59
CA ILE A 39 3.13 4.90 -6.87
C ILE A 39 4.37 4.98 -6.00
N LEU A 40 4.22 4.67 -4.72
CA LEU A 40 5.33 4.63 -3.77
C LEU A 40 5.49 3.22 -3.23
N LEU A 41 6.67 2.65 -3.45
CA LEU A 41 7.00 1.27 -3.08
C LEU A 41 7.76 1.25 -1.76
N HIS A 42 7.35 0.36 -0.86
CA HIS A 42 8.01 0.11 0.42
C HIS A 42 8.26 -1.39 0.57
N TYR A 43 9.28 -1.78 1.32
CA TYR A 43 9.37 -3.14 1.84
C TYR A 43 9.02 -3.13 3.33
N THR A 44 8.45 -4.23 3.82
CA THR A 44 7.91 -4.25 5.20
C THR A 44 9.00 -4.22 6.27
N GLY A 45 10.16 -4.81 6.02
CA GLY A 45 11.21 -4.93 7.02
C GLY A 45 10.81 -5.79 8.22
N MET A 46 9.75 -6.58 8.09
CA MET A 46 9.20 -7.40 9.18
C MET A 46 9.38 -8.89 8.89
N PRO A 47 9.59 -9.72 9.95
CA PRO A 47 9.92 -11.13 9.78
C PRO A 47 8.77 -11.99 9.27
N ASP A 48 7.51 -11.57 9.44
CA ASP A 48 6.36 -12.36 9.03
C ASP A 48 5.22 -11.51 8.44
N VAL A 49 4.34 -12.20 7.70
CA VAL A 49 3.20 -11.59 7.00
C VAL A 49 2.15 -11.12 8.00
N GLU A 50 1.87 -11.91 9.03
CA GLU A 50 0.86 -11.59 10.04
C GLU A 50 1.19 -10.31 10.78
N GLY A 51 2.45 -10.13 11.15
CA GLY A 51 2.93 -8.89 11.77
C GLY A 51 2.79 -7.69 10.87
N ALA A 52 3.11 -7.84 9.59
CA ALA A 52 2.96 -6.77 8.61
C ALA A 52 1.49 -6.38 8.41
N ILE A 53 0.60 -7.34 8.27
CA ILE A 53 -0.85 -7.09 8.14
C ILE A 53 -1.37 -6.42 9.40
N ALA A 54 -1.00 -6.90 10.58
CA ALA A 54 -1.42 -6.30 11.85
C ALA A 54 -0.97 -4.84 11.94
N GLN A 55 0.27 -4.53 11.58
CA GLN A 55 0.82 -3.18 11.60
C GLN A 55 0.04 -2.23 10.67
N LEU A 56 -0.32 -2.70 9.49
CA LEU A 56 -0.95 -1.88 8.44
C LEU A 56 -2.47 -1.78 8.57
N CYS A 57 -3.11 -2.69 9.30
CA CYS A 57 -4.58 -2.79 9.34
C CYS A 57 -5.18 -2.55 10.72
N THR A 58 -4.43 -2.74 11.81
CA THR A 58 -4.95 -2.58 13.17
C THR A 58 -5.22 -1.11 13.47
N PRO A 59 -6.41 -0.77 14.00
CA PRO A 59 -6.69 0.61 14.41
C PRO A 59 -5.67 1.12 15.42
N GLY A 60 -5.22 2.37 15.24
CA GLY A 60 -4.32 3.05 16.16
C GLY A 60 -2.83 2.89 15.86
N THR A 61 -2.44 2.08 14.88
CA THR A 61 -1.03 2.01 14.46
C THR A 61 -0.59 3.22 13.65
N ASP A 62 -1.55 3.99 13.12
CA ASP A 62 -1.34 5.21 12.33
C ASP A 62 -0.54 4.99 11.03
N VAL A 63 -0.49 3.76 10.57
CA VAL A 63 0.14 3.41 9.29
C VAL A 63 -0.79 2.49 8.49
N SER A 64 -0.72 2.61 7.17
CA SER A 64 -1.44 1.73 6.26
C SER A 64 -0.82 1.80 4.86
N ALA A 65 -1.26 0.90 3.99
CA ALA A 65 -0.92 0.92 2.57
C ALA A 65 -2.16 0.50 1.79
N HIS A 66 -2.19 0.84 0.51
CA HIS A 66 -3.28 0.38 -0.36
C HIS A 66 -3.15 -1.10 -0.64
N TYR A 67 -1.94 -1.58 -0.88
CA TYR A 67 -1.67 -2.96 -1.27
C TYR A 67 -0.51 -3.56 -0.50
N ILE A 68 -0.58 -4.87 -0.30
CA ILE A 68 0.52 -5.70 0.20
C ILE A 68 0.77 -6.80 -0.84
N VAL A 69 2.02 -6.93 -1.30
CA VAL A 69 2.42 -7.98 -2.23
C VAL A 69 3.19 -9.05 -1.47
N LEU A 70 2.65 -10.26 -1.43
CA LEU A 70 3.21 -11.38 -0.71
C LEU A 70 4.31 -12.07 -1.51
N GLU A 71 5.17 -12.81 -0.84
CA GLU A 71 6.30 -13.50 -1.46
C GLU A 71 5.87 -14.53 -2.50
N ASP A 72 4.70 -15.15 -2.34
CA ASP A 72 4.15 -16.12 -3.29
C ASP A 72 3.41 -15.47 -4.49
N GLY A 73 3.36 -14.14 -4.54
CA GLY A 73 2.70 -13.39 -5.60
C GLY A 73 1.24 -13.03 -5.34
N ARG A 74 0.67 -13.45 -4.21
CA ARG A 74 -0.67 -12.99 -3.84
C ARG A 74 -0.64 -11.50 -3.50
N ILE A 75 -1.73 -10.82 -3.82
CA ILE A 75 -1.90 -9.37 -3.58
C ILE A 75 -3.09 -9.17 -2.66
N VAL A 76 -2.84 -8.48 -1.56
CA VAL A 76 -3.88 -8.07 -0.60
C VAL A 76 -4.13 -6.58 -0.78
N GLN A 77 -5.39 -6.17 -0.87
CA GLN A 77 -5.75 -4.75 -0.83
C GLN A 77 -6.34 -4.40 0.53
N CYS A 78 -5.82 -3.33 1.14
CA CYS A 78 -6.21 -2.90 2.48
C CYS A 78 -6.95 -1.57 2.49
N VAL A 79 -6.69 -0.69 1.52
CA VAL A 79 -7.32 0.64 1.40
C VAL A 79 -7.73 0.83 -0.06
N PRO A 80 -8.96 1.31 -0.32
CA PRO A 80 -9.36 1.68 -1.69
C PRO A 80 -8.42 2.74 -2.28
N GLU A 81 -8.11 2.62 -3.57
CA GLU A 81 -7.23 3.58 -4.26
C GLU A 81 -7.75 5.02 -4.19
N ALA A 82 -9.06 5.22 -4.09
CA ALA A 82 -9.66 6.54 -3.96
C ALA A 82 -9.38 7.21 -2.61
N LYS A 83 -8.96 6.45 -1.61
CA LYS A 83 -8.69 6.94 -0.25
C LYS A 83 -7.21 7.20 -0.02
N ARG A 84 -6.92 7.99 1.01
CA ARG A 84 -5.57 8.33 1.43
C ARG A 84 -5.09 7.33 2.47
N ALA A 85 -4.20 6.42 2.09
CA ALA A 85 -3.51 5.56 3.04
C ALA A 85 -2.35 6.33 3.70
N TRP A 86 -1.87 5.83 4.83
CA TRP A 86 -0.85 6.50 5.65
C TRP A 86 0.47 5.71 5.59
N HIS A 87 1.29 5.95 4.56
CA HIS A 87 2.49 5.17 4.30
C HIS A 87 3.77 5.98 4.09
N ALA A 88 3.65 7.27 3.77
CA ALA A 88 4.81 8.08 3.38
C ALA A 88 5.43 8.86 4.54
N GLY A 89 4.70 9.03 5.64
CA GLY A 89 5.15 9.85 6.74
C GLY A 89 5.34 11.31 6.33
N VAL A 90 6.20 12.02 7.04
CA VAL A 90 6.61 13.39 6.67
C VAL A 90 7.62 13.27 5.52
N SER A 91 7.25 13.77 4.36
CA SER A 91 8.05 13.62 3.14
C SER A 91 7.85 14.79 2.19
N PHE A 92 8.74 14.88 1.21
CA PHE A 92 8.69 15.92 0.19
C PHE A 92 9.21 15.36 -1.12
N TRP A 93 8.49 15.60 -2.19
CA TRP A 93 8.93 15.23 -3.53
C TRP A 93 8.25 16.09 -4.60
N ALA A 94 9.03 16.59 -5.54
CA ALA A 94 8.54 17.37 -6.69
C ALA A 94 7.58 18.52 -6.29
N GLY A 95 7.90 19.22 -5.20
CA GLY A 95 7.09 20.35 -4.70
C GLY A 95 5.90 19.95 -3.83
N GLU A 96 5.67 18.66 -3.58
CA GLU A 96 4.57 18.17 -2.75
C GLU A 96 5.09 17.69 -1.39
N GLU A 97 4.38 18.05 -0.33
CA GLU A 97 4.68 17.64 1.05
C GLU A 97 3.75 16.54 1.55
N ASP A 98 2.50 16.51 1.10
CA ASP A 98 1.52 15.50 1.47
C ASP A 98 1.52 14.36 0.44
N ILE A 99 2.56 13.56 0.48
CA ILE A 99 2.75 12.45 -0.48
C ILE A 99 1.66 11.40 -0.34
N ASN A 100 1.12 11.18 0.87
CA ASN A 100 -0.02 10.27 1.06
C ASN A 100 -1.23 10.66 0.21
N SER A 101 -1.49 11.95 0.01
CA SER A 101 -2.65 12.40 -0.77
C SER A 101 -2.49 12.24 -2.28
N CYS A 102 -1.26 12.13 -2.80
CA CYS A 102 -1.02 12.02 -4.23
C CYS A 102 -0.53 10.63 -4.68
N SER A 103 -0.41 9.67 -3.76
CA SER A 103 0.20 8.38 -4.07
C SER A 103 -0.66 7.18 -3.72
N ILE A 104 -0.33 6.07 -4.37
CA ILE A 104 -0.75 4.72 -4.02
C ILE A 104 0.45 4.05 -3.35
N GLY A 105 0.30 3.66 -2.09
CA GLY A 105 1.34 2.98 -1.33
C GLY A 105 1.23 1.47 -1.48
N ILE A 106 2.35 0.84 -1.82
CA ILE A 106 2.45 -0.63 -1.94
C ILE A 106 3.54 -1.10 -0.99
N GLU A 107 3.16 -2.01 -0.09
CA GLU A 107 4.10 -2.70 0.79
C GLU A 107 4.47 -4.05 0.19
N ILE A 108 5.76 -4.30 0.08
CA ILE A 108 6.30 -5.54 -0.46
C ILE A 108 6.86 -6.34 0.71
N ILE A 109 6.36 -7.55 0.91
CA ILE A 109 6.84 -8.40 2.02
C ILE A 109 8.30 -8.76 1.79
N ASN A 110 9.17 -8.29 2.70
CA ASN A 110 10.59 -8.62 2.73
C ASN A 110 11.11 -8.30 4.12
N ARG A 111 11.91 -9.18 4.70
CA ARG A 111 12.47 -8.99 6.05
C ARG A 111 13.39 -7.79 6.15
N GLY A 112 14.00 -7.41 5.04
CA GLY A 112 14.78 -6.19 4.95
C GLY A 112 16.19 -6.29 5.49
N HIS A 113 16.77 -5.13 5.77
CA HIS A 113 18.17 -4.94 6.11
C HIS A 113 18.64 -5.77 7.32
N ASP A 114 17.85 -5.81 8.38
CA ASP A 114 18.20 -6.52 9.63
C ASP A 114 18.30 -8.04 9.46
N TRP A 115 17.80 -8.57 8.35
CA TRP A 115 17.74 -10.01 8.05
C TRP A 115 18.58 -10.36 6.82
N GLY A 116 19.61 -9.56 6.50
CA GLY A 116 20.51 -9.80 5.38
C GLY A 116 19.94 -9.45 4.02
N TYR A 117 18.86 -8.70 3.97
CA TYR A 117 18.24 -8.20 2.74
C TYR A 117 17.94 -9.33 1.74
N PRO A 118 17.02 -10.28 2.08
CA PRO A 118 16.71 -11.38 1.18
C PRO A 118 16.26 -10.90 -0.20
N ASP A 119 16.58 -11.66 -1.23
CA ASP A 119 16.10 -11.36 -2.58
C ASP A 119 14.58 -11.42 -2.66
N PHE A 120 13.99 -10.58 -3.51
CA PHE A 120 12.57 -10.65 -3.81
C PHE A 120 12.30 -11.85 -4.73
N PRO A 121 11.39 -12.79 -4.35
CA PRO A 121 11.05 -13.91 -5.22
C PRO A 121 10.50 -13.45 -6.57
N LEU A 122 10.77 -14.20 -7.64
CA LEU A 122 10.30 -13.86 -8.99
C LEU A 122 8.78 -13.74 -9.07
N ARG A 123 8.04 -14.57 -8.35
CA ARG A 123 6.57 -14.48 -8.30
C ARG A 123 6.09 -13.18 -7.71
N GLN A 124 6.77 -12.70 -6.68
CA GLN A 124 6.45 -11.42 -6.04
C GLN A 124 6.73 -10.27 -7.00
N ILE A 125 7.86 -10.27 -7.67
CA ILE A 125 8.23 -9.24 -8.65
C ILE A 125 7.24 -9.23 -9.81
N ALA A 126 6.86 -10.39 -10.33
CA ALA A 126 5.87 -10.48 -11.41
C ALA A 126 4.52 -9.91 -11.00
N ALA A 127 4.06 -10.23 -9.79
CA ALA A 127 2.82 -9.69 -9.24
C ALA A 127 2.90 -8.17 -9.05
N LEU A 128 4.01 -7.67 -8.54
CA LEU A 128 4.24 -6.24 -8.35
C LEU A 128 4.21 -5.48 -9.68
N ILE A 129 4.85 -6.01 -10.72
CA ILE A 129 4.85 -5.39 -12.06
C ILE A 129 3.43 -5.33 -12.60
N ALA A 130 2.67 -6.43 -12.51
CA ALA A 130 1.30 -6.47 -12.99
C ALA A 130 0.41 -5.48 -12.25
N LEU A 131 0.57 -5.38 -10.93
CA LEU A 131 -0.17 -4.44 -10.08
C LEU A 131 0.16 -2.99 -10.48
N CYS A 132 1.43 -2.64 -10.58
CA CYS A 132 1.86 -1.30 -10.96
C CYS A 132 1.33 -0.90 -12.34
N ARG A 133 1.41 -1.80 -13.32
CA ARG A 133 0.87 -1.53 -14.67
C ARG A 133 -0.62 -1.20 -14.63
N GLY A 134 -1.41 -1.96 -13.88
CA GLY A 134 -2.84 -1.70 -13.73
C GLY A 134 -3.13 -0.34 -13.09
N ILE A 135 -2.41 0.00 -12.02
CA ILE A 135 -2.55 1.30 -11.35
C ILE A 135 -2.15 2.43 -12.31
N MET A 136 -1.04 2.29 -13.02
CA MET A 136 -0.58 3.31 -13.96
C MET A 136 -1.62 3.60 -15.04
N LEU A 137 -2.31 2.57 -15.53
CA LEU A 137 -3.38 2.74 -16.51
C LEU A 137 -4.61 3.39 -15.91
N ARG A 138 -5.08 2.92 -14.73
CA ARG A 138 -6.29 3.45 -14.10
C ARG A 138 -6.13 4.88 -13.61
N ARG A 139 -4.98 5.21 -13.04
CA ARG A 139 -4.71 6.50 -12.39
C ARG A 139 -3.84 7.43 -13.23
N LYS A 140 -3.46 7.02 -14.43
CA LYS A 140 -2.59 7.80 -15.33
C LYS A 140 -1.27 8.19 -14.65
N VAL A 141 -0.63 7.23 -13.98
CA VAL A 141 0.66 7.45 -13.33
C VAL A 141 1.77 7.32 -14.36
N PRO A 142 2.56 8.37 -14.60
CA PRO A 142 3.70 8.27 -15.50
C PRO A 142 4.84 7.47 -14.85
N SER A 143 5.69 6.84 -15.66
CA SER A 143 6.75 5.98 -15.15
C SER A 143 7.73 6.67 -14.22
N HIS A 144 7.99 7.97 -14.41
CA HIS A 144 8.90 8.73 -13.54
C HIS A 144 8.30 9.04 -12.16
N ARG A 145 7.03 8.72 -11.92
CA ARG A 145 6.37 8.85 -10.63
C ARG A 145 6.11 7.49 -9.96
N VAL A 146 6.80 6.45 -10.38
CA VAL A 146 6.86 5.16 -9.67
C VAL A 146 8.18 5.17 -8.90
N LEU A 147 8.09 5.31 -7.57
CA LEU A 147 9.24 5.60 -6.72
C LEU A 147 9.37 4.59 -5.59
N ALA A 148 10.58 4.38 -5.13
CA ALA A 148 10.86 3.62 -3.92
C ALA A 148 11.07 4.60 -2.76
N HIS A 149 10.47 4.31 -1.61
CA HIS A 149 10.66 5.06 -0.38
C HIS A 149 11.92 4.58 0.31
N SER A 150 12.88 5.46 0.47
CA SER A 150 14.13 5.15 1.17
C SER A 150 14.11 5.65 2.61
#